data_d67f5297665634c12c4003814cccfff0
#
_entry.id   d67f5297665634c12c4003814cccfff0
#
_cell.length_a   1.000
_cell.length_b   1.000
_cell.length_c   1.000
_cell.angle_alpha   90.00
_cell.angle_beta   90.00
_cell.angle_gamma   90.00
#
_symmetry.space_group_name_H-M   'P 1'
#
loop_
_entity.id
_entity.type
_entity.pdbx_description
1 polymer ?
#
loop_
_entity_poly.entity_id
_entity_poly.type
_entity_poly.pdbx_seq_one_letter_code
_entity_poly.pdbx_strand_id
1 'polypeptide(L)'
;MFYNIITNKRNEWLSHADCPALPLITYIEQKGKMRDAQVDAIKTYLYLKIECQNLPLAVLFKQGKFNTLSHDDIDNMQLSAVARRVFKESPAAVALYEFASLKDEKGKPIADALRKAVMKEPQNIDFDSIFNRIFYGVNYPDYVFSLPMGAGKTYLMAAFIYLDLYFAQQEPNNPAFAHNFMVMVPSGLK
;
A
#
# COMPACT_ATOMS: atom_id res chain seq x y z
N MET A 1 -8.50 -6.74 3.48
CA MET A 1 -7.62 -6.48 4.63
C MET A 1 -6.53 -5.46 4.28
N PHE A 2 -5.56 -5.75 3.41
CA PHE A 2 -4.54 -4.77 2.95
C PHE A 2 -5.15 -3.50 2.33
N TYR A 3 -6.25 -3.66 1.58
CA TYR A 3 -6.97 -2.53 0.99
C TYR A 3 -7.33 -1.45 2.03
N ASN A 4 -7.85 -1.83 3.20
CA ASN A 4 -8.23 -0.85 4.22
C ASN A 4 -7.02 -0.07 4.78
N ILE A 5 -5.89 -0.76 4.99
CA ILE A 5 -4.66 -0.13 5.48
C ILE A 5 -4.16 0.89 4.46
N ILE A 6 -4.06 0.48 3.19
CA ILE A 6 -3.62 1.35 2.09
C ILE A 6 -4.59 2.54 1.94
N THR A 7 -5.90 2.29 2.00
CA THR A 7 -6.93 3.32 1.87
C THR A 7 -6.84 4.37 2.98
N ASN A 8 -6.60 3.95 4.22
CA ASN A 8 -6.46 4.88 5.34
C ASN A 8 -5.24 5.80 5.14
N LYS A 9 -4.08 5.22 4.81
CA LYS A 9 -2.86 6.00 4.55
C LYS A 9 -2.95 6.88 3.31
N ARG A 10 -3.61 6.40 2.25
CA ARG A 10 -3.95 7.21 1.08
C ARG A 10 -4.80 8.41 1.43
N ASN A 11 -5.85 8.21 2.24
CA ASN A 11 -6.74 9.30 2.64
C ASN A 11 -6.02 10.32 3.54
N GLU A 12 -5.14 9.86 4.42
CA GLU A 12 -4.25 10.72 5.21
C GLU A 12 -3.37 11.58 4.27
N TRP A 13 -2.68 10.97 3.31
CA TRP A 13 -1.87 11.68 2.32
C TRP A 13 -2.68 12.71 1.52
N LEU A 14 -3.89 12.34 1.07
CA LEU A 14 -4.78 13.23 0.33
C LEU A 14 -5.34 14.38 1.17
N SER A 15 -5.32 14.28 2.50
CA SER A 15 -5.76 15.36 3.38
C SER A 15 -4.71 16.47 3.55
N HIS A 16 -3.46 16.25 3.15
CA HIS A 16 -2.41 17.25 3.22
C HIS A 16 -2.61 18.29 2.13
N ALA A 17 -2.58 19.58 2.49
CA ALA A 17 -2.83 20.69 1.57
C ALA A 17 -1.79 20.79 0.44
N ASP A 18 -0.61 20.27 0.66
CA ASP A 18 0.52 20.22 -0.29
C ASP A 18 0.60 18.92 -1.11
N CYS A 19 -0.42 18.05 -1.01
CA CYS A 19 -0.46 16.81 -1.78
C CYS A 19 -0.44 17.11 -3.30
N PRO A 20 0.60 16.66 -4.04
CA PRO A 20 0.78 17.01 -5.44
C PRO A 20 -0.29 16.43 -6.36
N ALA A 21 -1.02 15.40 -5.92
CA ALA A 21 -2.08 14.77 -6.69
C ALA A 21 -3.44 15.48 -6.57
N LEU A 22 -3.64 16.35 -5.59
CA LEU A 22 -4.94 16.99 -5.32
C LEU A 22 -5.52 17.74 -6.53
N PRO A 23 -4.76 18.59 -7.26
CA PRO A 23 -5.30 19.31 -8.41
C PRO A 23 -5.83 18.36 -9.50
N LEU A 24 -5.08 17.29 -9.76
CA LEU A 24 -5.45 16.29 -10.76
C LEU A 24 -6.67 15.48 -10.34
N ILE A 25 -6.72 15.05 -9.08
CA ILE A 25 -7.86 14.30 -8.53
C ILE A 25 -9.11 15.17 -8.54
N THR A 26 -9.03 16.42 -8.11
CA THR A 26 -10.14 17.38 -8.16
C THR A 26 -10.66 17.57 -9.58
N TYR A 27 -9.76 17.70 -10.55
CA TYR A 27 -10.15 17.78 -11.96
C TYR A 27 -10.88 16.51 -12.44
N ILE A 28 -10.36 15.33 -12.10
CA ILE A 28 -10.97 14.04 -12.46
C ILE A 28 -12.38 13.90 -11.85
N GLU A 29 -12.56 14.27 -10.58
CA GLU A 29 -13.85 14.22 -9.89
C GLU A 29 -14.87 15.16 -10.54
N GLN A 30 -14.46 16.36 -10.90
CA GLN A 30 -15.37 17.37 -11.45
C GLN A 30 -15.66 17.21 -12.95
N LYS A 31 -14.70 16.76 -13.74
CA LYS A 31 -14.75 16.76 -15.21
C LYS A 31 -14.63 15.39 -15.85
N GLY A 32 -14.08 14.40 -15.16
CA GLY A 32 -13.71 13.10 -15.72
C GLY A 32 -14.90 12.18 -16.01
N LYS A 33 -16.11 12.47 -15.55
CA LYS A 33 -17.30 11.60 -15.69
C LYS A 33 -17.04 10.14 -15.28
N MET A 34 -16.12 9.95 -14.35
CA MET A 34 -15.76 8.63 -13.82
C MET A 34 -16.71 8.21 -12.71
N ARG A 35 -16.89 6.89 -12.54
CA ARG A 35 -17.63 6.31 -11.42
C ARG A 35 -16.79 6.35 -10.15
N ASP A 36 -17.42 6.39 -8.98
CA ASP A 36 -16.74 6.47 -7.69
C ASP A 36 -15.65 5.40 -7.52
N ALA A 37 -15.95 4.15 -7.91
CA ALA A 37 -14.97 3.05 -7.84
C ALA A 37 -13.74 3.27 -8.74
N GLN A 38 -13.88 3.97 -9.85
CA GLN A 38 -12.78 4.32 -10.74
C GLN A 38 -11.94 5.45 -10.14
N VAL A 39 -12.60 6.48 -9.58
CA VAL A 39 -11.94 7.58 -8.90
C VAL A 39 -11.16 7.06 -7.69
N ASP A 40 -11.75 6.17 -6.91
CA ASP A 40 -11.10 5.54 -5.75
C ASP A 40 -9.86 4.72 -6.17
N ALA A 41 -9.96 3.97 -7.26
CA ALA A 41 -8.83 3.23 -7.82
C ALA A 41 -7.72 4.17 -8.31
N ILE A 42 -8.04 5.30 -8.94
CA ILE A 42 -7.06 6.30 -9.38
C ILE A 42 -6.37 6.95 -8.18
N LYS A 43 -7.12 7.32 -7.13
CA LYS A 43 -6.54 7.83 -5.89
C LYS A 43 -5.51 6.86 -5.30
N THR A 44 -5.87 5.57 -5.24
CA THR A 44 -4.97 4.52 -4.75
C THR A 44 -3.75 4.35 -5.66
N TYR A 45 -3.95 4.38 -6.97
CA TYR A 45 -2.87 4.28 -7.95
C TYR A 45 -1.86 5.43 -7.80
N LEU A 46 -2.34 6.67 -7.74
CA LEU A 46 -1.49 7.85 -7.57
C LEU A 46 -0.73 7.83 -6.23
N TYR A 47 -1.38 7.40 -5.14
CA TYR A 47 -0.73 7.21 -3.86
C TYR A 47 0.43 6.21 -3.94
N LEU A 48 0.20 5.05 -4.56
CA LEU A 48 1.23 4.02 -4.72
C LEU A 48 2.37 4.47 -5.64
N LYS A 49 2.06 5.24 -6.68
CA LYS A 49 3.06 5.74 -7.64
C LYS A 49 3.88 6.91 -7.09
N ILE A 50 3.23 7.90 -6.52
CA ILE A 50 3.86 9.16 -6.09
C ILE A 50 4.39 9.02 -4.67
N GLU A 51 3.51 8.81 -3.69
CA GLU A 51 3.88 8.81 -2.27
C GLU A 51 4.67 7.56 -1.87
N CYS A 52 4.34 6.41 -2.46
CA CYS A 52 5.03 5.15 -2.23
C CYS A 52 6.13 4.86 -3.27
N GLN A 53 6.42 5.78 -4.18
CA GLN A 53 7.49 5.69 -5.20
C GLN A 53 7.44 4.40 -6.02
N ASN A 54 6.25 3.83 -6.19
CA ASN A 54 6.04 2.56 -6.88
C ASN A 54 6.90 1.39 -6.34
N LEU A 55 7.21 1.39 -5.03
CA LEU A 55 8.00 0.33 -4.40
C LEU A 55 7.16 -0.94 -4.19
N PRO A 56 7.79 -2.14 -4.17
CA PRO A 56 7.12 -3.38 -3.81
C PRO A 56 6.47 -3.31 -2.43
N LEU A 57 5.31 -3.96 -2.26
CA LEU A 57 4.59 -3.95 -0.98
C LEU A 57 5.44 -4.47 0.18
N ALA A 58 6.25 -5.51 -0.03
CA ALA A 58 7.17 -6.02 0.99
C ALA A 58 8.13 -4.95 1.50
N VAL A 59 8.64 -4.10 0.61
CA VAL A 59 9.54 -3.00 0.95
C VAL A 59 8.79 -1.92 1.73
N LEU A 60 7.61 -1.52 1.27
CA LEU A 60 6.78 -0.51 1.93
C LEU A 60 6.40 -0.92 3.37
N PHE A 61 6.03 -2.18 3.56
CA PHE A 61 5.75 -2.71 4.90
C PHE A 61 7.00 -2.72 5.79
N LYS A 62 8.13 -3.17 5.29
CA LYS A 62 9.40 -3.17 6.05
C LYS A 62 9.86 -1.77 6.43
N GLN A 63 9.60 -0.79 5.58
CA GLN A 63 9.89 0.62 5.86
C GLN A 63 8.88 1.28 6.81
N GLY A 64 7.83 0.57 7.22
CA GLY A 64 6.79 1.09 8.09
C GLY A 64 5.85 2.11 7.44
N LYS A 65 5.79 2.15 6.09
CA LYS A 65 4.95 3.11 5.35
C LYS A 65 3.47 3.06 5.77
N PHE A 66 3.04 1.90 6.23
CA PHE A 66 1.66 1.65 6.64
C PHE A 66 1.47 1.55 8.15
N ASN A 67 2.52 1.80 8.95
CA ASN A 67 2.42 1.73 10.40
C ASN A 67 1.47 2.80 10.94
N THR A 68 0.72 2.42 11.98
CA THR A 68 -0.22 3.30 12.67
C THR A 68 0.17 3.56 14.11
N LEU A 69 0.95 2.65 14.73
CA LEU A 69 1.41 2.82 16.11
C LEU A 69 2.45 3.95 16.21
N SER A 70 2.17 4.89 17.10
CA SER A 70 3.11 5.94 17.51
C SER A 70 4.11 5.43 18.55
N HIS A 71 5.13 6.23 18.85
CA HIS A 71 6.06 5.93 19.95
C HIS A 71 5.34 5.87 21.29
N ASP A 72 4.35 6.73 21.52
CA ASP A 72 3.56 6.73 22.76
C ASP A 72 2.70 5.46 22.89
N ASP A 73 2.14 4.97 21.77
CA ASP A 73 1.44 3.69 21.77
C ASP A 73 2.36 2.54 22.15
N ILE A 74 3.59 2.52 21.60
CA ILE A 74 4.61 1.51 21.93
C ILE A 74 5.00 1.58 23.41
N ASP A 75 5.11 2.77 24.00
CA ASP A 75 5.43 2.94 25.40
C ASP A 75 4.34 2.43 26.33
N ASN A 76 3.09 2.52 25.91
CA ASN A 76 1.93 2.00 26.64
C ASN A 76 1.71 0.48 26.47
N MET A 77 2.43 -0.17 25.54
CA MET A 77 2.34 -1.62 25.37
C MET A 77 3.06 -2.38 26.47
N GLN A 78 2.55 -3.56 26.83
CA GLN A 78 3.19 -4.50 27.77
C GLN A 78 4.35 -5.24 27.06
N LEU A 79 5.47 -4.56 26.87
CA LEU A 79 6.67 -5.07 26.24
C LEU A 79 7.84 -5.12 27.24
N SER A 80 8.75 -6.11 27.07
CA SER A 80 10.05 -6.08 27.73
C SER A 80 10.87 -4.87 27.27
N ALA A 81 11.89 -4.47 28.03
CA ALA A 81 12.77 -3.36 27.64
C ALA A 81 13.45 -3.62 26.28
N VAL A 82 13.85 -4.86 26.00
CA VAL A 82 14.46 -5.25 24.73
C VAL A 82 13.44 -5.15 23.59
N ALA A 83 12.24 -5.71 23.77
CA ALA A 83 11.19 -5.64 22.75
C ALA A 83 10.78 -4.20 22.45
N ARG A 84 10.63 -3.36 23.47
CA ARG A 84 10.30 -1.93 23.30
C ARG A 84 11.36 -1.19 22.49
N ARG A 85 12.63 -1.45 22.74
CA ARG A 85 13.72 -0.87 21.94
C ARG A 85 13.62 -1.31 20.48
N VAL A 86 13.43 -2.60 20.19
CA VAL A 86 13.30 -3.10 18.82
C VAL A 86 12.09 -2.47 18.11
N PHE A 87 10.96 -2.33 18.78
CA PHE A 87 9.77 -1.67 18.21
C PHE A 87 10.03 -0.20 17.87
N LYS A 88 10.82 0.51 18.67
CA LYS A 88 11.17 1.93 18.40
C LYS A 88 12.20 2.10 17.29
N GLU A 89 13.12 1.14 17.15
CA GLU A 89 14.23 1.20 16.19
C GLU A 89 13.91 0.52 14.84
N SER A 90 12.96 -0.43 14.83
CA SER A 90 12.63 -1.22 13.64
C SER A 90 11.19 -1.01 13.18
N PRO A 91 10.96 -0.20 12.15
CA PRO A 91 9.62 -0.08 11.55
C PRO A 91 9.03 -1.42 11.10
N ALA A 92 9.87 -2.36 10.66
CA ALA A 92 9.46 -3.70 10.26
C ALA A 92 8.87 -4.52 11.43
N ALA A 93 9.36 -4.33 12.66
CA ALA A 93 8.80 -4.99 13.84
C ALA A 93 7.36 -4.51 14.12
N VAL A 94 7.15 -3.20 14.05
CA VAL A 94 5.82 -2.60 14.18
C VAL A 94 4.89 -3.10 13.06
N ALA A 95 5.33 -3.05 11.81
CA ALA A 95 4.56 -3.51 10.67
C ALA A 95 4.13 -4.98 10.80
N LEU A 96 5.05 -5.84 11.25
CA LEU A 96 4.75 -7.26 11.44
C LEU A 96 3.78 -7.51 12.59
N TYR A 97 3.93 -6.77 13.69
CA TYR A 97 2.98 -6.81 14.81
C TYR A 97 1.59 -6.37 14.38
N GLU A 98 1.48 -5.24 13.69
CA GLU A 98 0.20 -4.73 13.19
C GLU A 98 -0.44 -5.70 12.20
N PHE A 99 0.35 -6.25 11.26
CA PHE A 99 -0.12 -7.28 10.34
C PHE A 99 -0.68 -8.49 11.09
N ALA A 100 0.07 -9.04 12.03
CA ALA A 100 -0.34 -10.22 12.79
C ALA A 100 -1.54 -9.96 13.72
N SER A 101 -1.78 -8.69 14.06
CA SER A 101 -2.89 -8.21 14.91
C SER A 101 -4.18 -7.96 14.12
N LEU A 102 -4.12 -7.93 12.78
CA LEU A 102 -5.31 -7.78 11.95
C LEU A 102 -6.33 -8.86 12.26
N LYS A 103 -7.60 -8.49 12.29
CA LYS A 103 -8.68 -9.41 12.69
C LYS A 103 -9.26 -10.12 11.48
N ASP A 104 -9.54 -11.41 11.64
CA ASP A 104 -10.33 -12.21 10.71
C ASP A 104 -11.83 -11.87 10.83
N GLU A 105 -12.67 -12.56 10.05
CA GLU A 105 -14.13 -12.41 10.07
C GLU A 105 -14.75 -12.74 11.44
N LYS A 106 -14.04 -13.50 12.27
CA LYS A 106 -14.45 -13.89 13.65
C LYS A 106 -13.90 -12.94 14.71
N GLY A 107 -13.21 -11.86 14.31
CA GLY A 107 -12.62 -10.89 15.21
C GLY A 107 -11.34 -11.35 15.91
N LYS A 108 -10.74 -12.47 15.51
CA LYS A 108 -9.48 -12.98 16.06
C LYS A 108 -8.29 -12.51 15.26
N PRO A 109 -7.12 -12.29 15.89
CA PRO A 109 -5.89 -11.98 15.16
C PRO A 109 -5.59 -13.07 14.13
N ILE A 110 -5.21 -12.64 12.91
CA ILE A 110 -4.94 -13.56 11.79
C ILE A 110 -3.72 -14.46 12.04
N ALA A 111 -2.78 -13.99 12.87
CA ALA A 111 -1.55 -14.70 13.20
C ALA A 111 -1.15 -14.49 14.68
N ASP A 112 -1.99 -14.92 15.62
CA ASP A 112 -1.80 -14.66 17.06
C ASP A 112 -0.48 -15.22 17.59
N ALA A 113 -0.03 -16.38 17.11
CA ALA A 113 1.27 -16.94 17.48
C ALA A 113 2.43 -16.02 17.05
N LEU A 114 2.39 -15.50 15.82
CA LEU A 114 3.38 -14.55 15.31
C LEU A 114 3.31 -13.23 16.08
N ARG A 115 2.11 -12.71 16.34
CA ARG A 115 1.91 -11.49 17.13
C ARG A 115 2.57 -11.62 18.52
N LYS A 116 2.35 -12.73 19.22
CA LYS A 116 2.95 -13.01 20.53
C LYS A 116 4.47 -13.14 20.44
N ALA A 117 4.99 -13.80 19.40
CA ALA A 117 6.44 -13.93 19.19
C ALA A 117 7.10 -12.56 18.97
N VAL A 118 6.49 -11.70 18.12
CA VAL A 118 6.99 -10.34 17.89
C VAL A 118 6.98 -9.49 19.16
N MET A 119 5.96 -9.64 20.00
CA MET A 119 5.90 -8.91 21.28
C MET A 119 6.93 -9.40 22.32
N LYS A 120 7.22 -10.70 22.34
CA LYS A 120 8.05 -11.32 23.36
C LYS A 120 9.55 -11.24 23.03
N GLU A 121 9.92 -11.63 21.82
CA GLU A 121 11.30 -11.81 21.38
C GLU A 121 11.54 -11.30 19.95
N PRO A 122 11.25 -10.02 19.64
CA PRO A 122 11.38 -9.49 18.28
C PRO A 122 12.81 -9.55 17.73
N GLN A 123 13.82 -9.54 18.62
CA GLN A 123 15.23 -9.65 18.24
C GLN A 123 15.59 -11.01 17.60
N ASN A 124 14.77 -12.04 17.80
CA ASN A 124 14.97 -13.38 17.25
C ASN A 124 14.21 -13.59 15.93
N ILE A 125 13.55 -12.55 15.40
CA ILE A 125 12.70 -12.65 14.22
C ILE A 125 13.44 -12.13 12.99
N ASP A 126 13.49 -12.96 11.96
CA ASP A 126 13.93 -12.58 10.62
C ASP A 126 12.76 -11.92 9.86
N PHE A 127 12.64 -10.59 10.02
CA PHE A 127 11.58 -9.81 9.39
C PHE A 127 11.62 -9.91 7.86
N ASP A 128 12.81 -9.96 7.26
CA ASP A 128 12.97 -10.03 5.81
C ASP A 128 12.40 -11.33 5.25
N SER A 129 12.74 -12.45 5.87
CA SER A 129 12.23 -13.77 5.46
C SER A 129 10.70 -13.85 5.60
N ILE A 130 10.15 -13.30 6.69
CA ILE A 130 8.70 -13.33 6.91
C ILE A 130 7.96 -12.45 5.91
N PHE A 131 8.40 -11.20 5.67
CA PHE A 131 7.76 -10.34 4.68
C PHE A 131 7.88 -10.90 3.27
N ASN A 132 9.02 -11.49 2.92
CA ASN A 132 9.18 -12.18 1.64
C ASN A 132 8.15 -13.31 1.47
N ARG A 133 7.86 -14.08 2.52
CA ARG A 133 6.82 -15.11 2.47
C ARG A 133 5.40 -14.54 2.37
N ILE A 134 5.09 -13.49 3.14
CA ILE A 134 3.78 -12.81 3.09
C ILE A 134 3.49 -12.29 1.67
N PHE A 135 4.50 -11.76 0.99
CA PHE A 135 4.38 -11.18 -0.35
C PHE A 135 4.95 -12.09 -1.46
N TYR A 136 5.01 -13.41 -1.22
CA TYR A 136 5.38 -14.44 -2.22
C TYR A 136 6.74 -14.22 -2.89
N GLY A 137 7.68 -13.55 -2.24
CA GLY A 137 9.01 -13.26 -2.79
C GLY A 137 9.02 -12.26 -3.95
N VAL A 138 7.92 -11.56 -4.18
CA VAL A 138 7.84 -10.56 -5.25
C VAL A 138 8.69 -9.34 -4.89
N ASN A 139 9.64 -9.01 -5.76
CA ASN A 139 10.59 -7.90 -5.59
C ASN A 139 10.36 -6.74 -6.57
N TYR A 140 9.23 -6.72 -7.24
CA TYR A 140 8.77 -5.65 -8.13
C TYR A 140 7.36 -5.21 -7.71
N PRO A 141 6.92 -3.99 -8.11
CA PRO A 141 5.55 -3.56 -7.86
C PRO A 141 4.55 -4.49 -8.55
N ASP A 142 3.66 -5.06 -7.77
CA ASP A 142 2.60 -5.96 -8.23
C ASP A 142 1.29 -5.58 -7.53
N TYR A 143 0.41 -4.90 -8.27
CA TYR A 143 -0.86 -4.39 -7.74
C TYR A 143 -2.03 -4.92 -8.57
N VAL A 144 -3.01 -5.51 -7.89
CA VAL A 144 -4.25 -5.97 -8.51
C VAL A 144 -5.40 -5.04 -8.14
N PHE A 145 -5.96 -4.38 -9.13
CA PHE A 145 -7.17 -3.57 -8.98
C PHE A 145 -8.39 -4.39 -9.36
N SER A 146 -9.13 -4.86 -8.34
CA SER A 146 -10.34 -5.65 -8.54
C SER A 146 -11.58 -4.75 -8.46
N LEU A 147 -12.27 -4.60 -9.59
CA LEU A 147 -13.50 -3.83 -9.68
C LEU A 147 -14.68 -4.75 -10.06
N PRO A 148 -15.90 -4.41 -9.64
CA PRO A 148 -17.10 -5.14 -10.02
C PRO A 148 -17.28 -5.25 -11.56
N MET A 149 -18.08 -6.22 -11.98
CA MET A 149 -18.46 -6.31 -13.39
C MET A 149 -19.22 -5.04 -13.81
N GLY A 150 -18.96 -4.55 -15.01
CA GLY A 150 -19.59 -3.31 -15.51
C GLY A 150 -19.02 -2.01 -14.94
N ALA A 151 -18.04 -2.04 -14.03
CA ALA A 151 -17.44 -0.82 -13.44
C ALA A 151 -16.50 -0.05 -14.39
N GLY A 152 -16.36 -0.47 -15.66
CA GLY A 152 -15.53 0.21 -16.65
C GLY A 152 -14.03 -0.02 -16.50
N LYS A 153 -13.62 -1.28 -16.27
CA LYS A 153 -12.21 -1.68 -16.10
C LYS A 153 -11.30 -1.23 -17.24
N THR A 154 -11.77 -1.35 -18.49
CA THR A 154 -11.01 -0.93 -19.69
C THR A 154 -10.74 0.57 -19.67
N TYR A 155 -11.73 1.36 -19.26
CA TYR A 155 -11.55 2.81 -19.13
C TYR A 155 -10.56 3.17 -18.05
N LEU A 156 -10.62 2.48 -16.91
CA LEU A 156 -9.65 2.64 -15.82
C LEU A 156 -8.22 2.27 -16.24
N MET A 157 -8.07 1.16 -16.98
CA MET A 157 -6.78 0.74 -17.52
C MET A 157 -6.18 1.82 -18.45
N ALA A 158 -6.99 2.38 -19.35
CA ALA A 158 -6.57 3.47 -20.21
C ALA A 158 -6.17 4.72 -19.40
N ALA A 159 -6.90 5.01 -18.31
CA ALA A 159 -6.57 6.10 -17.42
C ALA A 159 -5.21 5.89 -16.71
N PHE A 160 -4.91 4.69 -16.25
CA PHE A 160 -3.61 4.37 -15.63
C PHE A 160 -2.46 4.54 -16.62
N ILE A 161 -2.60 4.06 -17.87
CA ILE A 161 -1.61 4.25 -18.93
C ILE A 161 -1.38 5.73 -19.20
N TYR A 162 -2.47 6.50 -19.32
CA TYR A 162 -2.39 7.93 -19.56
C TYR A 162 -1.67 8.67 -18.42
N LEU A 163 -2.01 8.34 -17.18
CA LEU A 163 -1.39 8.96 -16.00
C LEU A 163 0.11 8.64 -15.92
N ASP A 164 0.52 7.40 -16.16
CA ASP A 164 1.94 7.05 -16.18
C ASP A 164 2.68 7.82 -17.31
N LEU A 165 2.14 7.88 -18.50
CA LEU A 165 2.74 8.64 -19.61
C LEU A 165 2.82 10.15 -19.31
N TYR A 166 1.78 10.69 -18.69
CA TYR A 166 1.76 12.10 -18.30
C TYR A 166 2.89 12.41 -17.31
N PHE A 167 3.02 11.63 -16.24
CA PHE A 167 4.09 11.84 -15.26
C PHE A 167 5.47 11.50 -15.82
N ALA A 168 5.60 10.47 -16.65
CA ALA A 168 6.85 10.12 -17.31
C ALA A 168 7.36 11.25 -18.24
N GLN A 169 6.47 12.05 -18.83
CA GLN A 169 6.85 13.24 -19.59
C GLN A 169 7.30 14.40 -18.71
N GLN A 170 6.71 14.55 -17.52
CA GLN A 170 7.09 15.60 -16.57
C GLN A 170 8.39 15.25 -15.83
N GLU A 171 8.59 13.98 -15.54
CA GLU A 171 9.71 13.45 -14.77
C GLU A 171 10.38 12.27 -15.51
N PRO A 172 11.09 12.52 -16.62
CA PRO A 172 11.60 11.44 -17.50
C PRO A 172 12.56 10.44 -16.83
N ASN A 173 13.21 10.84 -15.75
CA ASN A 173 14.17 10.01 -15.01
C ASN A 173 13.57 9.35 -13.75
N ASN A 174 12.29 9.55 -13.48
CA ASN A 174 11.64 8.94 -12.32
C ASN A 174 11.22 7.50 -12.65
N PRO A 175 11.83 6.48 -12.02
CA PRO A 175 11.55 5.07 -12.30
C PRO A 175 10.16 4.62 -11.81
N ALA A 176 9.45 5.44 -11.05
CA ALA A 176 8.08 5.14 -10.60
C ALA A 176 7.09 5.12 -11.76
N PHE A 177 7.37 5.83 -12.87
CA PHE A 177 6.45 5.96 -14.01
C PHE A 177 6.92 5.16 -15.21
N ALA A 178 5.99 4.41 -15.82
CA ALA A 178 6.29 3.55 -16.95
C ALA A 178 6.23 4.32 -18.27
N HIS A 179 7.20 4.03 -19.16
CA HIS A 179 7.25 4.56 -20.52
C HIS A 179 6.71 3.57 -21.56
N ASN A 180 6.64 2.30 -21.20
CA ASN A 180 6.19 1.21 -22.08
C ASN A 180 5.14 0.37 -21.39
N PHE A 181 4.14 -0.07 -22.14
CA PHE A 181 3.00 -0.83 -21.62
C PHE A 181 2.76 -2.07 -22.45
N MET A 182 2.43 -3.16 -21.77
CA MET A 182 1.92 -4.38 -22.41
C MET A 182 0.51 -4.63 -21.91
N VAL A 183 -0.45 -4.71 -22.81
CA VAL A 183 -1.85 -4.99 -22.47
C VAL A 183 -2.18 -6.40 -22.96
N MET A 184 -2.48 -7.29 -22.01
CA MET A 184 -2.92 -8.65 -22.30
C MET A 184 -4.42 -8.75 -22.09
N VAL A 185 -5.15 -9.15 -23.11
CA VAL A 185 -6.61 -9.35 -23.07
C VAL A 185 -6.95 -10.80 -23.39
N PRO A 186 -8.00 -11.39 -22.75
CA PRO A 186 -8.46 -12.72 -23.10
C PRO A 186 -8.89 -12.81 -24.56
N SER A 187 -8.62 -13.94 -25.20
CA SER A 187 -9.10 -14.24 -26.55
C SER A 187 -10.64 -14.29 -26.55
N GLY A 188 -11.29 -13.28 -27.09
CA GLY A 188 -12.77 -13.19 -27.13
C GLY A 188 -13.30 -11.81 -26.76
N LEU A 189 -12.50 -10.96 -26.19
CA LEU A 189 -12.77 -9.52 -26.12
C LEU A 189 -12.36 -8.90 -27.48
N LYS A 190 -13.32 -8.84 -28.38
CA LYS A 190 -13.19 -8.09 -29.66
C LYS A 190 -13.87 -6.75 -29.52
#